data_6f85b4aa3b41e68b3b0678b44c89469a
#
_entry.id   6f85b4aa3b41e68b3b0678b44c89469a
#
_cell.length_a   1.000
_cell.length_b   1.000
_cell.length_c   1.000
_cell.angle_alpha   90.00
_cell.angle_beta   90.00
_cell.angle_gamma   90.00
#
_symmetry.space_group_name_H-M   'P 1'
#
loop_
_entity.id
_entity.type
_entity.pdbx_description
1 polymer ?
#
loop_
_entity_poly.entity_id
_entity_poly.type
_entity_poly.pdbx_seq_one_letter_code
_entity_poly.pdbx_strand_id
1 'polypeptide(L)'
;MNIHFHLDYNTYYGQDLILNVIKGYHNGEKETTEYRMHTTDGYHWEVNMQKDVRPGTHMDYFYTVQCGDNTERKEWSVVTHRLEFDAEHAHNYSVYDHWHDIPEDSFLYSSAITDSVMGKKLGKCKTNIYNKAITLKVRAPQLNAEDKLYIAGAELALGAWNVTKALPMTQHNINEWSVALDVTKLTGNTLEVKFFMKGNSDIPVWESGNNRIITLPLMEEGDVTVYELDEAFFPLPPVRIAGTLVPLFSLRSETSFGIGDFGDLKKMIDWVSMTKQRALQILPINDTTITHTWTDSYPYSCISIFALHPQYVDLTALPTLKDEKARKRFENTRKELNALPQIDYERVNFSKIEYLHLLFEQEREKVLKSNTFKTFFKETEHWLVPYAQYSYLRDKYGTADFSLWPDHHQWDETTRKALSDPKNKAY
;
A
#
# COMPACT_ATOMS: atom_id res chain seq x y z
N MET A 1 -6.85 -27.12 14.81
CA MET A 1 -7.52 -26.96 13.50
C MET A 1 -6.59 -27.46 12.42
N ASN A 2 -7.10 -28.29 11.51
CA ASN A 2 -6.35 -28.77 10.37
C ASN A 2 -6.63 -27.85 9.17
N ILE A 3 -5.60 -27.52 8.42
CA ILE A 3 -5.70 -26.69 7.22
C ILE A 3 -4.97 -27.40 6.09
N HIS A 4 -5.68 -27.69 5.02
CA HIS A 4 -5.15 -28.37 3.85
C HIS A 4 -5.19 -27.42 2.66
N PHE A 5 -4.02 -27.07 2.14
CA PHE A 5 -3.86 -26.20 0.96
C PHE A 5 -3.63 -27.04 -0.29
N HIS A 6 -4.30 -26.65 -1.36
CA HIS A 6 -4.16 -27.18 -2.70
C HIS A 6 -3.85 -26.07 -3.69
N LEU A 7 -2.88 -26.31 -4.57
CA LEU A 7 -2.54 -25.41 -5.65
C LEU A 7 -2.18 -26.18 -6.90
N ASP A 8 -2.82 -25.89 -8.01
CA ASP A 8 -2.49 -26.44 -9.33
C ASP A 8 -1.46 -25.52 -9.99
N TYR A 9 -0.21 -26.03 -10.16
CA TYR A 9 0.88 -25.26 -10.71
C TYR A 9 1.94 -26.15 -11.36
N ASN A 10 2.27 -25.87 -12.62
CA ASN A 10 3.29 -26.64 -13.36
C ASN A 10 4.70 -26.31 -12.86
N THR A 11 5.41 -27.34 -12.44
CA THR A 11 6.83 -27.24 -12.05
C THR A 11 7.70 -28.17 -12.89
N TYR A 12 9.00 -27.89 -12.92
CA TYR A 12 10.00 -28.74 -13.53
C TYR A 12 10.69 -29.60 -12.46
N TYR A 13 11.33 -30.68 -12.91
CA TYR A 13 12.11 -31.54 -12.02
C TYR A 13 13.18 -30.75 -11.26
N GLY A 14 13.19 -30.89 -9.94
CA GLY A 14 14.08 -30.17 -9.03
C GLY A 14 13.51 -28.86 -8.47
N GLN A 15 12.32 -28.48 -8.90
CA GLN A 15 11.58 -27.34 -8.30
C GLN A 15 10.62 -27.83 -7.23
N ASP A 16 10.49 -27.03 -6.18
CA ASP A 16 9.55 -27.20 -5.09
C ASP A 16 8.61 -26.00 -4.99
N LEU A 17 7.37 -26.24 -4.67
CA LEU A 17 6.42 -25.20 -4.32
C LEU A 17 6.40 -25.02 -2.81
N ILE A 18 6.50 -23.76 -2.37
CA ILE A 18 6.56 -23.39 -0.95
C ILE A 18 5.41 -22.48 -0.61
N LEU A 19 4.62 -22.86 0.38
CA LEU A 19 3.63 -22.00 1.03
C LEU A 19 4.33 -21.14 2.08
N ASN A 20 4.30 -19.82 1.93
CA ASN A 20 4.89 -18.83 2.82
C ASN A 20 3.79 -18.17 3.68
N VAL A 21 3.67 -18.55 4.93
CA VAL A 21 2.71 -17.95 5.87
C VAL A 21 3.33 -16.71 6.53
N ILE A 22 2.66 -15.57 6.41
CA ILE A 22 3.12 -14.30 6.96
C ILE A 22 2.84 -14.26 8.47
N LYS A 23 3.88 -14.05 9.28
CA LYS A 23 3.77 -13.87 10.73
C LYS A 23 3.64 -12.40 11.13
N GLY A 24 4.27 -11.52 10.36
CA GLY A 24 4.34 -10.10 10.62
C GLY A 24 5.29 -9.38 9.69
N TYR A 25 5.63 -8.16 10.06
CA TYR A 25 6.60 -7.35 9.31
C TYR A 25 7.74 -6.96 10.25
N HIS A 26 8.96 -7.14 9.80
CA HIS A 26 10.16 -6.68 10.49
C HIS A 26 10.96 -5.76 9.57
N ASN A 27 11.21 -4.52 9.98
CA ASN A 27 11.91 -3.50 9.18
C ASN A 27 11.32 -3.29 7.75
N GLY A 28 10.00 -3.45 7.60
CA GLY A 28 9.31 -3.34 6.31
C GLY A 28 9.34 -4.62 5.47
N GLU A 29 10.05 -5.66 5.88
CA GLU A 29 10.07 -6.96 5.24
C GLU A 29 9.07 -7.92 5.90
N LYS A 30 8.50 -8.83 5.09
CA LYS A 30 7.56 -9.84 5.57
C LYS A 30 8.34 -10.95 6.27
N GLU A 31 8.07 -11.16 7.58
CA GLU A 31 8.54 -12.34 8.29
C GLU A 31 7.61 -13.51 7.98
N THR A 32 8.13 -14.61 7.45
CA THR A 32 7.36 -15.77 7.01
C THR A 32 7.78 -17.06 7.70
N THR A 33 6.86 -18.04 7.71
CA THR A 33 7.17 -19.45 7.93
C THR A 33 6.92 -20.19 6.65
N GLU A 34 7.89 -20.94 6.21
CA GLU A 34 7.85 -21.73 4.98
C GLU A 34 7.33 -23.14 5.26
N TYR A 35 6.44 -23.60 4.38
CA TYR A 35 5.93 -24.97 4.37
C TYR A 35 6.12 -25.53 2.97
N ARG A 36 6.97 -26.56 2.84
CA ARG A 36 7.20 -27.26 1.57
C ARG A 36 5.96 -28.06 1.20
N MET A 37 5.46 -27.87 0.01
CA MET A 37 4.32 -28.62 -0.52
C MET A 37 4.78 -29.96 -1.13
N HIS A 38 3.86 -30.87 -1.31
CA HIS A 38 4.08 -32.20 -1.88
C HIS A 38 3.30 -32.36 -3.18
N THR A 39 3.89 -33.08 -4.13
CA THR A 39 3.27 -33.44 -5.39
C THR A 39 3.70 -34.85 -5.82
N THR A 40 2.88 -35.53 -6.60
CA THR A 40 3.20 -36.81 -7.23
C THR A 40 3.35 -36.69 -8.74
N ASP A 41 2.88 -35.59 -9.33
CA ASP A 41 2.84 -35.40 -10.79
C ASP A 41 3.50 -34.09 -11.27
N GLY A 42 3.96 -33.25 -10.34
CA GLY A 42 4.56 -31.95 -10.64
C GLY A 42 3.54 -30.85 -11.01
N TYR A 43 2.24 -31.13 -10.86
CA TYR A 43 1.16 -30.18 -11.15
C TYR A 43 0.23 -29.95 -9.98
N HIS A 44 -0.29 -31.01 -9.35
CA HIS A 44 -1.16 -30.90 -8.16
C HIS A 44 -0.27 -30.86 -6.93
N TRP A 45 -0.27 -29.72 -6.23
CA TRP A 45 0.51 -29.52 -5.03
C TRP A 45 -0.37 -29.39 -3.80
N GLU A 46 0.04 -30.01 -2.71
CA GLU A 46 -0.69 -29.96 -1.46
C GLU A 46 0.22 -29.86 -0.24
N VAL A 47 -0.30 -29.26 0.83
CA VAL A 47 0.35 -29.25 2.14
C VAL A 47 -0.69 -29.21 3.25
N ASN A 48 -0.47 -30.03 4.28
CA ASN A 48 -1.27 -30.04 5.50
C ASN A 48 -0.53 -29.32 6.62
N MET A 49 -1.25 -28.49 7.36
CA MET A 49 -0.73 -27.86 8.56
C MET A 49 -1.76 -27.93 9.70
N GLN A 50 -1.24 -27.97 10.93
CA GLN A 50 -2.02 -27.79 12.14
C GLN A 50 -1.73 -26.43 12.73
N LYS A 51 -2.77 -25.67 13.05
CA LYS A 51 -2.64 -24.36 13.66
C LYS A 51 -3.69 -24.16 14.73
N ASP A 52 -3.29 -23.55 15.83
CA ASP A 52 -4.23 -23.04 16.81
C ASP A 52 -4.71 -21.66 16.32
N VAL A 53 -5.98 -21.56 15.99
CA VAL A 53 -6.61 -20.35 15.46
C VAL A 53 -7.83 -19.99 16.29
N ARG A 54 -8.12 -18.71 16.37
CA ARG A 54 -9.33 -18.19 17.06
C ARG A 54 -10.33 -17.70 16.03
N PRO A 55 -11.63 -17.89 16.25
CA PRO A 55 -12.67 -17.32 15.41
C PRO A 55 -12.49 -15.80 15.25
N GLY A 56 -12.73 -15.29 14.03
CA GLY A 56 -12.55 -13.87 13.70
C GLY A 56 -11.10 -13.43 13.45
N THR A 57 -10.15 -14.39 13.36
CA THR A 57 -8.78 -14.12 12.93
C THR A 57 -8.58 -14.50 11.46
N HIS A 58 -7.46 -14.07 10.88
CA HIS A 58 -7.09 -14.44 9.51
C HIS A 58 -5.62 -14.84 9.42
N MET A 59 -5.27 -15.44 8.30
CA MET A 59 -3.90 -15.81 7.94
C MET A 59 -3.62 -15.30 6.53
N ASP A 60 -2.57 -14.49 6.38
CA ASP A 60 -2.08 -14.04 5.09
C ASP A 60 -0.91 -14.91 4.64
N TYR A 61 -0.85 -15.24 3.35
CA TYR A 61 0.16 -16.13 2.80
C TYR A 61 0.36 -15.89 1.29
N PHE A 62 1.41 -16.47 0.73
CA PHE A 62 1.71 -16.46 -0.70
C PHE A 62 2.56 -17.69 -1.06
N TYR A 63 2.70 -17.96 -2.36
CA TYR A 63 3.48 -19.08 -2.86
C TYR A 63 4.77 -18.64 -3.53
N THR A 64 5.80 -19.52 -3.47
CA THR A 64 7.07 -19.36 -4.19
C THR A 64 7.48 -20.68 -4.79
N VAL A 65 8.17 -20.64 -5.94
CA VAL A 65 8.87 -21.77 -6.53
C VAL A 65 10.34 -21.66 -6.18
N GLN A 66 10.90 -22.71 -5.60
CA GLN A 66 12.31 -22.79 -5.21
C GLN A 66 13.01 -23.93 -5.95
N CYS A 67 14.29 -23.72 -6.26
CA CYS A 67 15.20 -24.77 -6.75
C CYS A 67 16.42 -24.80 -5.82
N GLY A 68 16.52 -25.82 -4.98
CA GLY A 68 17.44 -25.81 -3.85
C GLY A 68 17.16 -24.65 -2.90
N ASP A 69 18.17 -23.84 -2.60
CA ASP A 69 18.04 -22.65 -1.72
C ASP A 69 17.65 -21.36 -2.48
N ASN A 70 17.45 -21.43 -3.80
CA ASN A 70 17.16 -20.26 -4.61
C ASN A 70 15.67 -20.15 -4.94
N THR A 71 15.07 -19.00 -4.67
CA THR A 71 13.73 -18.66 -5.14
C THR A 71 13.78 -18.27 -6.60
N GLU A 72 13.15 -19.05 -7.48
CA GLU A 72 13.10 -18.80 -8.93
C GLU A 72 11.89 -17.99 -9.34
N ARG A 73 10.75 -18.21 -8.68
CA ARG A 73 9.50 -17.46 -8.92
C ARG A 73 8.80 -17.18 -7.61
N LYS A 74 8.13 -16.04 -7.59
CA LYS A 74 7.29 -15.60 -6.49
C LYS A 74 6.01 -15.01 -7.04
N GLU A 75 4.92 -15.26 -6.38
CA GLU A 75 3.65 -14.61 -6.70
C GLU A 75 3.74 -13.10 -6.66
N TRP A 76 2.80 -12.44 -7.32
CA TRP A 76 2.71 -10.98 -7.31
C TRP A 76 2.54 -10.46 -5.87
N SER A 77 3.54 -9.72 -5.39
CA SER A 77 3.66 -9.34 -3.99
C SER A 77 2.67 -8.29 -3.50
N VAL A 78 1.93 -7.64 -4.43
CA VAL A 78 0.95 -6.60 -4.10
C VAL A 78 -0.31 -7.21 -3.48
N VAL A 79 -0.69 -8.40 -3.93
CA VAL A 79 -1.88 -9.12 -3.44
C VAL A 79 -1.42 -10.44 -2.84
N THR A 80 -1.71 -10.63 -1.55
CA THR A 80 -1.51 -11.91 -0.85
C THR A 80 -2.83 -12.65 -0.73
N HIS A 81 -2.77 -13.98 -0.62
CA HIS A 81 -3.92 -14.76 -0.22
C HIS A 81 -4.27 -14.47 1.24
N ARG A 82 -5.55 -14.59 1.56
CA ARG A 82 -6.04 -14.47 2.92
C ARG A 82 -7.05 -15.54 3.22
N LEU A 83 -6.80 -16.33 4.27
CA LEU A 83 -7.75 -17.28 4.84
C LEU A 83 -8.34 -16.70 6.11
N GLU A 84 -9.66 -16.56 6.16
CA GLU A 84 -10.41 -16.08 7.34
C GLU A 84 -10.97 -17.27 8.12
N PHE A 85 -10.91 -17.18 9.45
CA PHE A 85 -11.36 -18.22 10.37
C PHE A 85 -12.61 -17.76 11.11
N ASP A 86 -13.71 -17.66 10.38
CA ASP A 86 -14.97 -17.12 10.93
C ASP A 86 -15.85 -18.18 11.58
N ALA A 87 -15.71 -19.45 11.22
CA ALA A 87 -16.57 -20.52 11.70
C ALA A 87 -16.12 -21.03 13.08
N GLU A 88 -16.92 -20.75 14.12
CA GLU A 88 -16.64 -21.17 15.51
C GLU A 88 -16.55 -22.70 15.70
N HIS A 89 -17.22 -23.48 14.86
CA HIS A 89 -17.28 -24.94 14.93
C HIS A 89 -16.51 -25.64 13.82
N ALA A 90 -15.71 -24.92 13.02
CA ALA A 90 -14.87 -25.55 12.02
C ALA A 90 -13.72 -26.31 12.66
N HIS A 91 -13.49 -27.52 12.17
CA HIS A 91 -12.37 -28.38 12.58
C HIS A 91 -11.34 -28.51 11.48
N ASN A 92 -11.78 -28.46 10.23
CA ASN A 92 -10.94 -28.61 9.04
C ASN A 92 -11.22 -27.50 8.04
N TYR A 93 -10.16 -26.99 7.42
CA TYR A 93 -10.21 -26.09 6.26
C TYR A 93 -9.51 -26.76 5.09
N SER A 94 -10.18 -26.85 3.94
CA SER A 94 -9.59 -27.21 2.66
C SER A 94 -9.58 -25.99 1.75
N VAL A 95 -8.41 -25.54 1.34
CA VAL A 95 -8.21 -24.31 0.58
C VAL A 95 -7.70 -24.65 -0.82
N TYR A 96 -8.43 -24.26 -1.83
CA TYR A 96 -8.10 -24.45 -3.24
C TYR A 96 -7.77 -23.08 -3.82
N ASP A 97 -6.48 -22.83 -3.98
CA ASP A 97 -5.96 -21.57 -4.50
C ASP A 97 -5.52 -21.70 -5.96
N HIS A 98 -5.23 -20.59 -6.59
CA HIS A 98 -4.53 -20.51 -7.85
C HIS A 98 -3.37 -19.51 -7.76
N TRP A 99 -2.35 -19.70 -8.60
CA TRP A 99 -1.18 -18.84 -8.63
C TRP A 99 -1.51 -17.42 -9.09
N HIS A 100 -1.03 -16.41 -8.35
CA HIS A 100 -1.24 -15.00 -8.67
C HIS A 100 -0.10 -14.44 -9.51
N ASP A 101 -0.29 -14.38 -10.83
CA ASP A 101 0.57 -13.58 -11.71
C ASP A 101 0.12 -12.10 -11.72
N ILE A 102 0.97 -11.22 -12.27
CA ILE A 102 0.64 -9.81 -12.43
C ILE A 102 -0.43 -9.68 -13.54
N PRO A 103 -1.65 -9.23 -13.22
CA PRO A 103 -2.69 -9.07 -14.23
C PRO A 103 -2.40 -7.88 -15.17
N GLU A 104 -2.95 -7.90 -16.39
CA GLU A 104 -2.80 -6.80 -17.36
C GLU A 104 -3.31 -5.47 -16.80
N ASP A 105 -4.39 -5.50 -16.01
CA ASP A 105 -4.99 -4.35 -15.35
C ASP A 105 -4.49 -4.15 -13.92
N SER A 106 -3.24 -4.55 -13.62
CA SER A 106 -2.59 -4.44 -12.31
C SER A 106 -2.66 -3.03 -11.70
N PHE A 107 -2.81 -1.99 -12.53
CA PHE A 107 -2.99 -0.62 -12.06
C PHE A 107 -4.29 -0.43 -11.24
N LEU A 108 -5.32 -1.27 -11.44
CA LEU A 108 -6.57 -1.27 -10.66
C LEU A 108 -6.38 -1.73 -9.20
N TYR A 109 -5.21 -2.22 -8.85
CA TYR A 109 -4.83 -2.59 -7.49
C TYR A 109 -4.00 -1.50 -6.79
N SER A 110 -3.60 -0.46 -7.50
CA SER A 110 -2.90 0.68 -6.93
C SER A 110 -3.83 1.53 -6.06
N SER A 111 -3.40 1.91 -4.86
CA SER A 111 -4.15 2.82 -3.97
C SER A 111 -4.47 4.17 -4.64
N ALA A 112 -3.63 4.63 -5.55
CA ALA A 112 -3.91 5.83 -6.34
C ALA A 112 -5.19 5.68 -7.19
N ILE A 113 -5.47 4.48 -7.69
CA ILE A 113 -6.68 4.20 -8.48
C ILE A 113 -7.83 3.79 -7.58
N THR A 114 -7.62 2.81 -6.68
CA THR A 114 -8.69 2.29 -5.81
C THR A 114 -9.28 3.36 -4.93
N ASP A 115 -8.43 4.16 -4.28
CA ASP A 115 -8.85 5.12 -3.26
C ASP A 115 -9.25 6.47 -3.89
N SER A 116 -8.39 6.99 -4.79
CA SER A 116 -8.57 8.36 -5.31
C SER A 116 -9.49 8.44 -6.53
N VAL A 117 -9.42 7.45 -7.43
CA VAL A 117 -10.21 7.46 -8.67
C VAL A 117 -11.54 6.74 -8.49
N MET A 118 -11.50 5.52 -7.94
CA MET A 118 -12.67 4.65 -7.79
C MET A 118 -13.38 4.85 -6.44
N GLY A 119 -12.75 5.49 -5.47
CA GLY A 119 -13.33 5.79 -4.16
C GLY A 119 -13.66 4.54 -3.34
N LYS A 120 -12.95 3.42 -3.58
CA LYS A 120 -13.20 2.15 -2.90
C LYS A 120 -12.87 2.27 -1.42
N LYS A 121 -13.75 1.76 -0.58
CA LYS A 121 -13.57 1.70 0.86
C LYS A 121 -14.04 0.35 1.35
N LEU A 122 -13.27 -0.26 2.23
CA LEU A 122 -13.70 -1.48 2.91
C LEU A 122 -14.82 -1.13 3.88
N GLY A 123 -15.96 -1.79 3.71
CA GLY A 123 -17.05 -1.78 4.67
C GLY A 123 -16.79 -2.79 5.80
N LYS A 124 -17.62 -2.72 6.86
CA LYS A 124 -17.66 -3.81 7.83
C LYS A 124 -18.33 -5.02 7.16
N CYS A 125 -17.56 -6.08 7.00
CA CYS A 125 -18.04 -7.33 6.45
C CYS A 125 -18.81 -8.13 7.52
N LYS A 126 -19.92 -8.75 7.14
CA LYS A 126 -20.58 -9.82 7.90
C LYS A 126 -20.66 -11.03 7.00
N THR A 127 -19.94 -12.06 7.34
CA THR A 127 -20.01 -13.36 6.68
C THR A 127 -21.11 -14.21 7.32
N ASN A 128 -21.87 -14.92 6.52
CA ASN A 128 -22.73 -15.97 7.05
C ASN A 128 -21.86 -17.14 7.51
N ILE A 129 -22.14 -17.64 8.69
CA ILE A 129 -21.39 -18.73 9.30
C ILE A 129 -22.24 -20.00 9.22
N TYR A 130 -21.67 -21.08 8.71
CA TYR A 130 -22.30 -22.39 8.61
C TYR A 130 -21.33 -23.45 9.13
N ASN A 131 -21.88 -24.50 9.75
CA ASN A 131 -21.08 -25.61 10.30
C ASN A 131 -20.45 -26.48 9.22
N LYS A 132 -21.02 -26.46 8.02
CA LYS A 132 -20.54 -27.15 6.83
C LYS A 132 -20.65 -26.18 5.65
N ALA A 133 -19.55 -25.58 5.26
CA ALA A 133 -19.57 -24.42 4.38
C ALA A 133 -18.64 -24.55 3.18
N ILE A 134 -19.09 -23.98 2.06
CA ILE A 134 -18.24 -23.66 0.92
C ILE A 134 -18.16 -22.15 0.81
N THR A 135 -16.96 -21.61 0.85
CA THR A 135 -16.68 -20.20 0.59
C THR A 135 -16.09 -20.04 -0.81
N LEU A 136 -16.77 -19.25 -1.64
CA LEU A 136 -16.28 -18.89 -2.96
C LEU A 136 -15.72 -17.47 -2.89
N LYS A 137 -14.48 -17.30 -3.29
CA LYS A 137 -13.76 -16.02 -3.36
C LYS A 137 -13.47 -15.68 -4.81
N VAL A 138 -13.60 -14.40 -5.17
CA VAL A 138 -13.31 -13.92 -6.52
C VAL A 138 -12.82 -12.49 -6.46
N ARG A 139 -11.90 -12.13 -7.34
CA ARG A 139 -11.48 -10.74 -7.54
C ARG A 139 -12.24 -10.10 -8.68
N ALA A 140 -12.63 -8.84 -8.48
CA ALA A 140 -13.35 -8.03 -9.47
C ALA A 140 -12.84 -6.57 -9.41
N PRO A 141 -11.61 -6.29 -9.87
CA PRO A 141 -10.97 -4.99 -9.71
C PRO A 141 -11.65 -3.87 -10.51
N GLN A 142 -12.41 -4.21 -11.55
CA GLN A 142 -13.11 -3.26 -12.42
C GLN A 142 -14.31 -2.59 -11.75
N LEU A 143 -14.85 -3.17 -10.66
CA LEU A 143 -16.01 -2.64 -9.95
C LEU A 143 -15.67 -1.34 -9.21
N ASN A 144 -16.57 -0.35 -9.26
CA ASN A 144 -16.45 0.88 -8.48
C ASN A 144 -16.97 0.67 -7.04
N ALA A 145 -16.80 1.69 -6.19
CA ALA A 145 -17.19 1.64 -4.79
C ALA A 145 -18.69 1.35 -4.56
N GLU A 146 -19.55 1.77 -5.49
CA GLU A 146 -21.00 1.64 -5.38
C GLU A 146 -21.55 0.38 -6.05
N ASP A 147 -20.72 -0.32 -6.82
CA ASP A 147 -21.11 -1.53 -7.51
C ASP A 147 -21.23 -2.71 -6.53
N LYS A 148 -22.21 -3.56 -6.77
CA LYS A 148 -22.46 -4.76 -5.96
C LYS A 148 -22.26 -6.00 -6.82
N LEU A 149 -21.52 -6.96 -6.29
CA LEU A 149 -21.29 -8.25 -6.92
C LEU A 149 -22.27 -9.28 -6.40
N TYR A 150 -22.77 -10.11 -7.30
CA TYR A 150 -23.69 -11.20 -7.03
C TYR A 150 -23.20 -12.49 -7.69
N ILE A 151 -23.58 -13.61 -7.10
CA ILE A 151 -23.43 -14.93 -7.71
C ILE A 151 -24.80 -15.54 -7.97
N ALA A 152 -25.00 -16.07 -9.16
CA ALA A 152 -26.14 -16.90 -9.53
C ALA A 152 -25.66 -18.26 -10.04
N GLY A 153 -26.50 -19.25 -9.96
CA GLY A 153 -26.17 -20.59 -10.42
C GLY A 153 -27.39 -21.50 -10.59
N ALA A 154 -27.14 -22.73 -10.98
CA ALA A 154 -28.18 -23.72 -11.24
C ALA A 154 -28.93 -24.17 -9.97
N GLU A 155 -28.24 -24.21 -8.83
CA GLU A 155 -28.81 -24.61 -7.55
C GLU A 155 -29.87 -23.61 -7.04
N LEU A 156 -30.90 -24.14 -6.34
CA LEU A 156 -31.94 -23.29 -5.71
C LEU A 156 -31.31 -22.29 -4.72
N ALA A 157 -30.30 -22.73 -3.99
CA ALA A 157 -29.56 -21.88 -3.06
C ALA A 157 -28.84 -20.71 -3.75
N LEU A 158 -28.56 -20.79 -5.05
CA LEU A 158 -27.96 -19.78 -5.90
C LEU A 158 -28.98 -19.04 -6.79
N GLY A 159 -30.27 -19.22 -6.50
CA GLY A 159 -31.37 -18.56 -7.18
C GLY A 159 -31.85 -19.24 -8.45
N ALA A 160 -31.34 -20.40 -8.86
CA ALA A 160 -31.71 -21.12 -10.08
C ALA A 160 -31.71 -20.18 -11.30
N TRP A 161 -30.62 -19.45 -11.52
CA TRP A 161 -30.40 -18.44 -12.57
C TRP A 161 -31.33 -17.21 -12.50
N ASN A 162 -32.12 -17.07 -11.43
CA ASN A 162 -32.97 -15.90 -11.27
C ASN A 162 -32.19 -14.78 -10.57
N VAL A 163 -31.89 -13.70 -11.29
CA VAL A 163 -31.11 -12.55 -10.79
C VAL A 163 -31.72 -11.85 -9.58
N THR A 164 -33.05 -12.00 -9.34
CA THR A 164 -33.71 -11.44 -8.16
C THR A 164 -33.53 -12.30 -6.90
N LYS A 165 -33.13 -13.56 -7.08
CA LYS A 165 -32.88 -14.54 -6.02
C LYS A 165 -31.39 -14.88 -5.87
N ALA A 166 -30.54 -14.29 -6.69
CA ALA A 166 -29.10 -14.46 -6.64
C ALA A 166 -28.52 -13.98 -5.30
N LEU A 167 -27.42 -14.58 -4.86
CA LEU A 167 -26.80 -14.22 -3.60
C LEU A 167 -25.89 -13.00 -3.76
N PRO A 168 -26.02 -11.99 -2.91
CA PRO A 168 -25.05 -10.91 -2.84
C PRO A 168 -23.74 -11.43 -2.29
N MET A 169 -22.64 -11.00 -2.88
CA MET A 169 -21.30 -11.23 -2.35
C MET A 169 -20.87 -10.11 -1.43
N THR A 170 -19.98 -10.41 -0.52
CA THR A 170 -19.45 -9.48 0.45
C THR A 170 -18.00 -9.15 0.13
N GLN A 171 -17.66 -7.88 0.11
CA GLN A 171 -16.28 -7.42 -0.11
C GLN A 171 -15.49 -7.54 1.19
N HIS A 172 -14.46 -8.39 1.21
CA HIS A 172 -13.57 -8.61 2.35
C HIS A 172 -12.30 -7.79 2.28
N ASN A 173 -11.80 -7.62 1.06
CA ASN A 173 -10.61 -6.83 0.80
C ASN A 173 -10.87 -5.94 -0.41
N ILE A 174 -10.00 -4.95 -0.66
CA ILE A 174 -10.10 -4.16 -1.88
C ILE A 174 -10.00 -5.12 -3.08
N ASN A 175 -10.99 -5.04 -3.97
CA ASN A 175 -11.14 -5.88 -5.15
C ASN A 175 -11.46 -7.37 -4.90
N GLU A 176 -11.57 -7.83 -3.66
CA GLU A 176 -11.87 -9.23 -3.35
C GLU A 176 -13.26 -9.36 -2.71
N TRP A 177 -14.01 -10.31 -3.21
CA TRP A 177 -15.39 -10.59 -2.82
C TRP A 177 -15.54 -12.06 -2.46
N SER A 178 -16.38 -12.37 -1.48
CA SER A 178 -16.69 -13.74 -1.12
C SER A 178 -18.16 -13.97 -0.79
N VAL A 179 -18.55 -15.23 -0.82
CA VAL A 179 -19.84 -15.71 -0.33
C VAL A 179 -19.67 -17.08 0.28
N ALA A 180 -20.27 -17.31 1.45
CA ALA A 180 -20.34 -18.62 2.07
C ALA A 180 -21.69 -19.29 1.72
N LEU A 181 -21.64 -20.55 1.35
CA LEU A 181 -22.78 -21.39 1.00
C LEU A 181 -22.93 -22.51 2.04
N ASP A 182 -24.13 -22.70 2.49
CA ASP A 182 -24.49 -23.83 3.33
C ASP A 182 -24.60 -25.10 2.47
N VAL A 183 -23.66 -26.02 2.63
CA VAL A 183 -23.59 -27.26 1.83
C VAL A 183 -24.84 -28.12 2.00
N THR A 184 -25.51 -28.06 3.17
CA THR A 184 -26.74 -28.85 3.43
C THR A 184 -27.92 -28.45 2.56
N LYS A 185 -27.83 -27.26 1.89
CA LYS A 185 -28.83 -26.74 0.96
C LYS A 185 -28.51 -26.99 -0.51
N LEU A 186 -27.38 -27.62 -0.79
CA LEU A 186 -26.97 -27.99 -2.13
C LEU A 186 -27.43 -29.41 -2.46
N THR A 187 -27.85 -29.63 -3.70
CA THR A 187 -28.41 -30.93 -4.10
C THR A 187 -27.43 -31.76 -4.93
N GLY A 188 -26.45 -31.10 -5.56
CA GLY A 188 -25.43 -31.73 -6.39
C GLY A 188 -24.06 -31.73 -5.77
N ASN A 189 -23.14 -32.46 -6.40
CA ASN A 189 -21.72 -32.45 -6.11
C ASN A 189 -20.93 -31.50 -7.05
N THR A 190 -21.65 -30.74 -7.85
CA THR A 190 -21.06 -29.77 -8.80
C THR A 190 -21.89 -28.49 -8.79
N LEU A 191 -21.24 -27.35 -8.66
CA LEU A 191 -21.86 -26.03 -8.76
C LEU A 191 -21.59 -25.47 -10.15
N GLU A 192 -22.65 -25.13 -10.88
CA GLU A 192 -22.55 -24.29 -12.06
C GLU A 192 -22.97 -22.87 -11.68
N VAL A 193 -22.01 -21.92 -11.78
CA VAL A 193 -22.19 -20.56 -11.29
C VAL A 193 -21.68 -19.53 -12.28
N LYS A 194 -22.15 -18.29 -12.14
CA LYS A 194 -21.66 -17.12 -12.84
C LYS A 194 -21.85 -15.87 -12.01
N PHE A 195 -20.91 -14.94 -12.13
CA PHE A 195 -20.99 -13.65 -11.44
C PHE A 195 -21.69 -12.61 -12.30
N PHE A 196 -22.40 -11.71 -11.64
CA PHE A 196 -22.89 -10.49 -12.26
C PHE A 196 -22.80 -9.33 -11.27
N MET A 197 -22.61 -8.14 -11.82
CA MET A 197 -22.60 -6.92 -11.03
C MET A 197 -23.85 -6.09 -11.30
N LYS A 198 -24.21 -5.25 -10.34
CA LYS A 198 -25.21 -4.19 -10.46
C LYS A 198 -24.60 -2.89 -9.99
N GLY A 199 -24.68 -1.88 -10.86
CA GLY A 199 -24.36 -0.50 -10.54
C GLY A 199 -25.62 0.32 -10.26
N ASN A 200 -25.54 1.63 -10.43
CA ASN A 200 -26.64 2.57 -10.17
C ASN A 200 -27.90 2.31 -10.99
N SER A 201 -27.78 1.68 -12.15
CA SER A 201 -28.93 1.36 -13.02
C SER A 201 -29.70 0.11 -12.60
N ASP A 202 -29.24 -0.62 -11.61
CA ASP A 202 -29.79 -1.91 -11.14
C ASP A 202 -29.93 -3.00 -12.24
N ILE A 203 -29.39 -2.73 -13.43
CA ILE A 203 -29.37 -3.68 -14.55
C ILE A 203 -28.17 -4.62 -14.33
N PRO A 204 -28.42 -5.96 -14.36
CA PRO A 204 -27.33 -6.91 -14.17
C PRO A 204 -26.39 -6.92 -15.38
N VAL A 205 -25.08 -6.78 -15.10
CA VAL A 205 -24.01 -6.98 -16.06
C VAL A 205 -23.28 -8.26 -15.72
N TRP A 206 -23.37 -9.25 -16.57
CA TRP A 206 -22.74 -10.55 -16.37
C TRP A 206 -21.25 -10.51 -16.68
N GLU A 207 -20.47 -11.31 -15.95
CA GLU A 207 -19.06 -11.51 -16.29
C GLU A 207 -18.91 -12.13 -17.71
N SER A 208 -17.79 -11.87 -18.33
CA SER A 208 -17.43 -12.43 -19.63
C SER A 208 -17.09 -13.92 -19.53
N GLY A 209 -17.15 -14.64 -20.64
CA GLY A 209 -16.80 -16.05 -20.70
C GLY A 209 -17.96 -16.99 -20.35
N ASN A 210 -17.64 -18.27 -20.13
CA ASN A 210 -18.58 -19.35 -19.82
C ASN A 210 -18.98 -19.34 -18.36
N ASN A 211 -20.00 -20.17 -18.01
CA ASN A 211 -20.29 -20.46 -16.61
C ASN A 211 -19.11 -21.20 -15.97
N ARG A 212 -18.90 -20.96 -14.70
CA ARG A 212 -17.86 -21.64 -13.90
C ARG A 212 -18.43 -22.93 -13.35
N ILE A 213 -17.65 -24.00 -13.38
CA ILE A 213 -18.03 -25.31 -12.87
C ILE A 213 -17.06 -25.68 -11.74
N ILE A 214 -17.61 -25.90 -10.55
CA ILE A 214 -16.84 -26.20 -9.34
C ILE A 214 -17.28 -27.56 -8.84
N THR A 215 -16.36 -28.52 -8.79
CA THR A 215 -16.62 -29.84 -8.19
C THR A 215 -16.45 -29.76 -6.69
N LEU A 216 -17.43 -30.22 -5.95
CA LEU A 216 -17.44 -30.17 -4.50
C LEU A 216 -16.78 -31.42 -3.92
N PRO A 217 -15.90 -31.28 -2.92
CA PRO A 217 -15.35 -32.43 -2.22
C PRO A 217 -16.43 -33.08 -1.31
N LEU A 218 -16.15 -34.29 -0.91
CA LEU A 218 -16.90 -34.89 0.18
C LEU A 218 -16.56 -34.13 1.48
N MET A 219 -17.60 -33.72 2.20
CA MET A 219 -17.43 -32.88 3.39
C MET A 219 -18.20 -33.51 4.56
N GLU A 220 -17.67 -33.34 5.77
CA GLU A 220 -18.31 -33.71 7.02
C GLU A 220 -18.76 -32.47 7.80
N GLU A 221 -19.46 -32.67 8.92
CA GLU A 221 -19.77 -31.55 9.81
C GLU A 221 -18.51 -30.97 10.42
N GLY A 222 -18.37 -29.64 10.38
CA GLY A 222 -17.18 -28.94 10.80
C GLY A 222 -16.13 -28.69 9.69
N ASP A 223 -16.43 -29.11 8.44
CA ASP A 223 -15.58 -28.84 7.30
C ASP A 223 -15.93 -27.52 6.61
N VAL A 224 -14.94 -26.74 6.33
CA VAL A 224 -15.02 -25.52 5.51
C VAL A 224 -14.09 -25.66 4.31
N THR A 225 -14.66 -25.57 3.11
CA THR A 225 -13.87 -25.54 1.86
C THR A 225 -13.89 -24.13 1.30
N VAL A 226 -12.70 -23.61 0.97
CA VAL A 226 -12.52 -22.30 0.37
C VAL A 226 -11.99 -22.48 -1.04
N TYR A 227 -12.69 -21.94 -2.02
CA TYR A 227 -12.23 -21.85 -3.41
C TYR A 227 -11.89 -20.40 -3.74
N GLU A 228 -10.66 -20.12 -4.08
CA GLU A 228 -10.29 -18.90 -4.75
C GLU A 228 -10.45 -19.11 -6.26
N LEU A 229 -11.33 -18.33 -6.87
CA LEU A 229 -11.66 -18.43 -8.28
C LEU A 229 -10.89 -17.37 -9.06
N ASP A 230 -10.63 -17.66 -10.34
CA ASP A 230 -10.04 -16.69 -11.26
C ASP A 230 -10.84 -15.38 -11.27
N GLU A 231 -10.14 -14.28 -11.58
CA GLU A 231 -10.73 -12.94 -11.65
C GLU A 231 -11.98 -12.90 -12.54
N ALA A 232 -13.01 -12.20 -12.07
CA ALA A 232 -14.23 -11.98 -12.83
C ALA A 232 -14.08 -10.73 -13.72
N PHE A 233 -14.14 -10.90 -15.02
CA PHE A 233 -14.05 -9.83 -16.01
C PHE A 233 -15.43 -9.41 -16.48
N PHE A 234 -15.72 -8.12 -16.40
CA PHE A 234 -16.96 -7.53 -16.84
C PHE A 234 -16.78 -6.69 -18.12
N PRO A 235 -17.75 -6.69 -19.06
CA PRO A 235 -17.69 -5.87 -20.25
C PRO A 235 -17.98 -4.40 -19.93
N LEU A 236 -17.20 -3.82 -19.03
CA LEU A 236 -17.28 -2.44 -18.60
C LEU A 236 -16.38 -1.56 -19.45
N PRO A 237 -16.72 -0.26 -19.61
CA PRO A 237 -15.80 0.68 -20.25
C PRO A 237 -14.47 0.73 -19.48
N PRO A 238 -13.33 0.82 -20.17
CA PRO A 238 -12.05 0.93 -19.49
C PRO A 238 -11.98 2.21 -18.64
N VAL A 239 -11.33 2.12 -17.50
CA VAL A 239 -11.07 3.28 -16.65
C VAL A 239 -10.22 4.29 -17.41
N ARG A 240 -10.73 5.50 -17.59
CA ARG A 240 -10.02 6.60 -18.26
C ARG A 240 -9.73 7.71 -17.26
N ILE A 241 -8.46 8.10 -17.19
CA ILE A 241 -7.98 9.12 -16.28
C ILE A 241 -7.26 10.20 -17.09
N ALA A 242 -7.63 11.46 -16.87
CA ALA A 242 -6.86 12.60 -17.31
C ALA A 242 -6.11 13.18 -16.11
N GLY A 243 -4.85 13.56 -16.32
CA GLY A 243 -4.01 14.14 -15.26
C GLY A 243 -2.92 15.06 -15.82
N THR A 244 -2.30 15.80 -14.95
CA THR A 244 -1.14 16.63 -15.25
C THR A 244 0.08 16.06 -14.54
N LEU A 245 1.22 16.01 -15.25
CA LEU A 245 2.52 15.75 -14.66
C LEU A 245 3.28 17.08 -14.58
N VAL A 246 3.75 17.44 -13.40
CA VAL A 246 4.55 18.66 -13.19
C VAL A 246 5.53 18.46 -12.04
N PRO A 247 6.82 18.79 -12.21
CA PRO A 247 7.75 18.85 -11.08
C PRO A 247 7.34 19.94 -10.10
N LEU A 248 7.31 19.65 -8.80
CA LEU A 248 6.92 20.63 -7.78
C LEU A 248 7.80 21.91 -7.88
N PHE A 249 9.11 21.73 -8.02
CA PHE A 249 10.06 22.84 -8.11
C PHE A 249 9.78 23.79 -9.30
N SER A 250 9.13 23.34 -10.37
CA SER A 250 8.82 24.16 -11.55
C SER A 250 7.59 25.05 -11.37
N LEU A 251 6.78 24.80 -10.36
CA LEU A 251 5.63 25.66 -10.05
C LEU A 251 6.13 27.03 -9.54
N ARG A 252 5.38 28.06 -9.87
CA ARG A 252 5.67 29.41 -9.38
C ARG A 252 4.38 30.23 -9.25
N SER A 253 4.22 30.86 -8.10
CA SER A 253 3.17 31.80 -7.84
C SER A 253 3.73 33.06 -7.17
N GLU A 254 2.87 34.01 -6.85
CA GLU A 254 3.27 35.27 -6.18
C GLU A 254 3.88 35.04 -4.79
N THR A 255 3.51 33.94 -4.12
CA THR A 255 3.97 33.60 -2.77
C THR A 255 5.17 32.67 -2.74
N SER A 256 5.58 32.11 -3.88
CA SER A 256 6.76 31.22 -3.97
C SER A 256 8.05 31.93 -3.56
N PHE A 257 8.99 31.17 -3.04
CA PHE A 257 10.32 31.68 -2.65
C PHE A 257 11.38 31.36 -3.70
N GLY A 258 11.11 31.67 -4.97
CA GLY A 258 11.98 31.37 -6.11
C GLY A 258 11.93 29.93 -6.62
N ILE A 259 11.19 29.08 -5.98
CA ILE A 259 10.93 27.67 -6.30
C ILE A 259 9.50 27.34 -5.92
N GLY A 260 8.87 26.39 -6.62
CA GLY A 260 7.57 25.88 -6.22
C GLY A 260 7.65 25.11 -4.90
N ASP A 261 6.67 25.30 -4.05
CA ASP A 261 6.60 24.74 -2.71
C ASP A 261 5.24 24.09 -2.40
N PHE A 262 5.03 23.62 -1.16
CA PHE A 262 3.77 22.95 -0.79
C PHE A 262 2.55 23.89 -0.84
N GLY A 263 2.74 25.20 -0.74
CA GLY A 263 1.66 26.18 -0.97
C GLY A 263 1.26 26.21 -2.44
N ASP A 264 2.25 26.17 -3.35
CA ASP A 264 2.00 26.09 -4.79
C ASP A 264 1.40 24.75 -5.20
N LEU A 265 1.80 23.65 -4.55
CA LEU A 265 1.21 22.34 -4.77
C LEU A 265 -0.29 22.33 -4.43
N LYS A 266 -0.69 22.95 -3.33
CA LYS A 266 -2.12 23.09 -2.98
C LYS A 266 -2.90 23.82 -4.08
N LYS A 267 -2.37 24.94 -4.58
CA LYS A 267 -2.99 25.68 -5.69
C LYS A 267 -3.07 24.84 -6.96
N MET A 268 -2.05 24.03 -7.24
CA MET A 268 -2.06 23.13 -8.38
C MET A 268 -3.08 22.00 -8.23
N ILE A 269 -3.27 21.44 -7.02
CA ILE A 269 -4.32 20.46 -6.73
C ILE A 269 -5.70 21.07 -6.98
N ASP A 270 -5.94 22.30 -6.53
CA ASP A 270 -7.20 23.01 -6.76
C ASP A 270 -7.45 23.22 -8.27
N TRP A 271 -6.42 23.61 -9.02
CA TRP A 271 -6.51 23.76 -10.47
C TRP A 271 -6.83 22.45 -11.19
N VAL A 272 -6.16 21.34 -10.81
CA VAL A 272 -6.43 19.99 -11.33
C VAL A 272 -7.90 19.59 -11.07
N SER A 273 -8.39 19.84 -9.85
CA SER A 273 -9.79 19.61 -9.47
C SER A 273 -10.76 20.45 -10.31
N MET A 274 -10.51 21.74 -10.45
CA MET A 274 -11.34 22.68 -11.24
C MET A 274 -11.42 22.29 -12.72
N THR A 275 -10.35 21.75 -13.27
CA THR A 275 -10.29 21.25 -14.66
C THR A 275 -10.85 19.85 -14.84
N LYS A 276 -11.42 19.26 -13.77
CA LYS A 276 -11.99 17.91 -13.74
C LYS A 276 -10.99 16.78 -14.07
N GLN A 277 -9.72 17.03 -13.87
CA GLN A 277 -8.70 16.00 -13.92
C GLN A 277 -8.76 15.14 -12.66
N ARG A 278 -8.26 13.91 -12.74
CA ARG A 278 -8.32 12.93 -11.64
C ARG A 278 -6.95 12.60 -11.04
N ALA A 279 -5.88 13.00 -11.71
CA ALA A 279 -4.52 12.71 -11.26
C ALA A 279 -3.61 13.94 -11.38
N LEU A 280 -2.75 14.12 -10.39
CA LEU A 280 -1.61 15.01 -10.43
C LEU A 280 -0.37 14.20 -10.12
N GLN A 281 0.52 14.07 -11.10
CA GLN A 281 1.80 13.40 -10.91
C GLN A 281 2.87 14.45 -10.67
N ILE A 282 3.63 14.28 -9.60
CA ILE A 282 4.80 15.09 -9.28
C ILE A 282 6.07 14.22 -9.30
N LEU A 283 7.23 14.84 -9.43
CA LEU A 283 8.51 14.16 -9.21
C LEU A 283 8.74 13.95 -7.69
N PRO A 284 9.69 13.07 -7.30
CA PRO A 284 10.02 12.88 -5.89
C PRO A 284 10.32 14.21 -5.17
N ILE A 285 9.82 14.33 -3.96
CA ILE A 285 9.93 15.54 -3.12
C ILE A 285 10.74 15.31 -1.85
N ASN A 286 11.36 14.14 -1.76
CA ASN A 286 12.21 13.76 -0.64
C ASN A 286 13.50 14.55 -0.61
N ASP A 287 14.16 14.58 0.56
CA ASP A 287 15.40 15.34 0.75
C ASP A 287 16.55 14.72 -0.04
N THR A 288 17.16 15.54 -0.88
CA THR A 288 18.33 15.23 -1.75
C THR A 288 19.58 16.00 -1.33
N THR A 289 19.58 16.60 -0.13
CA THR A 289 20.69 17.43 0.32
C THR A 289 21.96 16.61 0.61
N ILE A 290 22.90 16.65 -0.32
CA ILE A 290 24.18 15.94 -0.26
C ILE A 290 25.35 16.94 -0.17
N THR A 291 25.37 17.93 -1.06
CA THR A 291 26.50 18.85 -1.26
C THR A 291 26.19 20.31 -0.92
N HIS A 292 24.91 20.65 -0.69
CA HIS A 292 24.40 22.02 -0.59
C HIS A 292 24.60 22.87 -1.85
N THR A 293 24.84 22.24 -3.00
CA THR A 293 24.99 22.89 -4.29
C THR A 293 23.79 22.60 -5.21
N TRP A 294 23.80 23.23 -6.38
CA TRP A 294 22.75 22.99 -7.39
C TRP A 294 22.62 21.52 -7.82
N THR A 295 23.65 20.69 -7.61
CA THR A 295 23.59 19.24 -7.92
C THR A 295 22.54 18.50 -7.10
N ASP A 296 22.19 19.02 -5.93
CA ASP A 296 21.14 18.47 -5.06
C ASP A 296 19.72 18.70 -5.62
N SER A 297 19.59 19.43 -6.73
CA SER A 297 18.30 19.65 -7.42
C SER A 297 17.75 18.40 -8.12
N TYR A 298 18.57 17.33 -8.28
CA TYR A 298 18.14 16.09 -8.91
C TYR A 298 17.23 15.27 -7.98
N PRO A 299 15.93 15.13 -8.30
CA PRO A 299 14.93 14.66 -7.34
C PRO A 299 15.03 13.15 -7.01
N TYR A 300 15.79 12.38 -7.81
CA TYR A 300 15.89 10.93 -7.63
C TYR A 300 17.06 10.49 -6.75
N SER A 301 17.91 11.40 -6.29
CA SER A 301 19.06 11.10 -5.40
C SER A 301 18.73 11.41 -3.93
N CYS A 302 17.61 10.89 -3.42
CA CYS A 302 17.21 11.20 -2.05
C CYS A 302 18.08 10.47 -1.02
N ILE A 303 18.37 11.19 0.09
CA ILE A 303 19.08 10.65 1.28
C ILE A 303 18.12 9.98 2.27
N SER A 304 16.82 10.17 2.11
CA SER A 304 15.78 9.57 2.94
C SER A 304 14.51 9.37 2.14
N ILE A 305 13.88 8.21 2.28
CA ILE A 305 12.56 7.93 1.71
C ILE A 305 11.41 8.54 2.53
N PHE A 306 11.70 9.03 3.73
CA PHE A 306 10.70 9.61 4.64
C PHE A 306 10.76 11.13 4.71
N ALA A 307 11.98 11.70 4.79
CA ALA A 307 12.16 13.13 4.97
C ALA A 307 11.88 13.88 3.67
N LEU A 308 11.05 14.93 3.76
CA LEU A 308 10.78 15.84 2.66
C LEU A 308 11.87 16.92 2.57
N HIS A 309 12.18 17.33 1.35
CA HIS A 309 13.22 18.35 1.12
C HIS A 309 12.78 19.71 1.71
N PRO A 310 13.60 20.34 2.56
CA PRO A 310 13.27 21.62 3.18
C PRO A 310 12.97 22.76 2.18
N GLN A 311 13.51 22.69 0.97
CA GLN A 311 13.25 23.69 -0.07
C GLN A 311 11.76 23.83 -0.42
N TYR A 312 10.94 22.77 -0.19
CA TYR A 312 9.54 22.77 -0.52
C TYR A 312 8.64 23.30 0.61
N VAL A 313 9.22 23.72 1.74
CA VAL A 313 8.44 24.30 2.83
C VAL A 313 7.80 25.62 2.37
N ASP A 314 6.50 25.72 2.55
CA ASP A 314 5.76 26.98 2.38
C ASP A 314 5.98 27.89 3.61
N LEU A 315 6.87 28.86 3.48
CA LEU A 315 7.19 29.79 4.57
C LEU A 315 5.98 30.67 4.97
N THR A 316 5.01 30.86 4.07
CA THR A 316 3.82 31.66 4.37
C THR A 316 2.82 30.95 5.26
N ALA A 317 2.87 29.61 5.33
CA ALA A 317 2.06 28.78 6.21
C ALA A 317 2.64 28.69 7.64
N LEU A 318 3.84 29.22 7.88
CA LEU A 318 4.51 29.19 9.17
C LEU A 318 4.25 30.49 9.98
N PRO A 319 4.48 30.47 11.30
CA PRO A 319 4.45 31.69 12.11
C PRO A 319 5.40 32.75 11.56
N THR A 320 4.99 34.01 11.63
CA THR A 320 5.79 35.14 11.15
C THR A 320 6.97 35.41 12.10
N LEU A 321 8.14 35.72 11.55
CA LEU A 321 9.28 36.18 12.35
C LEU A 321 8.95 37.50 13.07
N LYS A 322 9.26 37.57 14.37
CA LYS A 322 9.05 38.76 15.20
C LYS A 322 10.03 39.88 14.86
N ASP A 323 11.25 39.52 14.45
CA ASP A 323 12.25 40.50 13.99
C ASP A 323 11.80 41.11 12.64
N GLU A 324 11.39 42.38 12.69
CA GLU A 324 10.92 43.09 11.52
C GLU A 324 12.01 43.30 10.47
N LYS A 325 13.25 43.46 10.88
CA LYS A 325 14.41 43.65 9.97
C LYS A 325 14.66 42.33 9.21
N ALA A 326 14.69 41.22 9.89
CA ALA A 326 14.82 39.89 9.28
C ALA A 326 13.66 39.62 8.33
N ARG A 327 12.42 39.89 8.76
CA ARG A 327 11.22 39.70 7.94
C ARG A 327 11.26 40.50 6.64
N LYS A 328 11.63 41.78 6.70
CA LYS A 328 11.79 42.62 5.50
C LYS A 328 12.91 42.11 4.55
N ARG A 329 14.01 41.63 5.13
CA ARG A 329 15.10 41.01 4.36
C ARG A 329 14.60 39.78 3.58
N PHE A 330 13.95 38.85 4.24
CA PHE A 330 13.46 37.64 3.59
C PHE A 330 12.39 37.94 2.54
N GLU A 331 11.52 38.92 2.77
CA GLU A 331 10.52 39.32 1.78
C GLU A 331 11.18 39.93 0.52
N ASN A 332 12.23 40.70 0.67
CA ASN A 332 12.98 41.22 -0.46
C ASN A 332 13.72 40.10 -1.21
N THR A 333 14.37 39.17 -0.48
CA THR A 333 15.02 38.00 -1.07
C THR A 333 14.00 37.12 -1.81
N ARG A 334 12.80 36.91 -1.25
CA ARG A 334 11.72 36.17 -1.93
C ARG A 334 11.36 36.82 -3.26
N LYS A 335 11.11 38.14 -3.28
CA LYS A 335 10.75 38.84 -4.51
C LYS A 335 11.86 38.77 -5.56
N GLU A 336 13.12 38.93 -5.13
CA GLU A 336 14.28 38.83 -6.00
C GLU A 336 14.40 37.44 -6.63
N LEU A 337 14.41 36.39 -5.79
CA LEU A 337 14.52 35.00 -6.26
C LEU A 337 13.33 34.59 -7.14
N ASN A 338 12.13 35.05 -6.80
CA ASN A 338 10.92 34.73 -7.56
C ASN A 338 10.89 35.43 -8.94
N ALA A 339 11.62 36.52 -9.13
CA ALA A 339 11.73 37.24 -10.39
C ALA A 339 12.80 36.65 -11.34
N LEU A 340 13.64 35.72 -10.85
CA LEU A 340 14.70 35.12 -11.68
C LEU A 340 14.07 34.20 -12.76
N PRO A 341 14.67 34.20 -13.99
CA PRO A 341 14.20 33.33 -15.06
C PRO A 341 14.50 31.86 -14.83
N GLN A 342 15.44 31.52 -13.95
CA GLN A 342 15.83 30.20 -13.55
C GLN A 342 15.90 30.12 -12.03
N ILE A 343 15.74 28.88 -11.50
CA ILE A 343 15.82 28.65 -10.06
C ILE A 343 17.29 28.74 -9.63
N ASP A 344 17.55 29.60 -8.64
CA ASP A 344 18.80 29.61 -7.91
C ASP A 344 18.67 28.72 -6.68
N TYR A 345 18.92 27.41 -6.87
CA TYR A 345 18.72 26.40 -5.83
C TYR A 345 19.55 26.67 -4.57
N GLU A 346 20.78 27.13 -4.74
CA GLU A 346 21.68 27.38 -3.61
C GLU A 346 21.18 28.54 -2.75
N ARG A 347 20.81 29.67 -3.37
CA ARG A 347 20.25 30.82 -2.63
C ARG A 347 18.88 30.51 -2.01
N VAL A 348 18.05 29.76 -2.71
CA VAL A 348 16.74 29.32 -2.18
C VAL A 348 16.95 28.47 -0.93
N ASN A 349 17.77 27.42 -1.02
CA ASN A 349 18.03 26.50 0.08
C ASN A 349 18.65 27.23 1.28
N PHE A 350 19.70 28.00 1.05
CA PHE A 350 20.35 28.78 2.09
C PHE A 350 19.35 29.71 2.81
N SER A 351 18.57 30.48 2.05
CA SER A 351 17.63 31.45 2.62
C SER A 351 16.48 30.76 3.39
N LYS A 352 15.94 29.65 2.87
CA LYS A 352 14.87 28.92 3.57
C LYS A 352 15.39 28.26 4.86
N ILE A 353 16.57 27.66 4.83
CA ILE A 353 17.17 27.07 6.04
C ILE A 353 17.47 28.15 7.08
N GLU A 354 18.02 29.29 6.67
CA GLU A 354 18.24 30.42 7.58
C GLU A 354 16.94 30.91 8.21
N TYR A 355 15.87 31.03 7.42
CA TYR A 355 14.53 31.38 7.94
C TYR A 355 14.04 30.39 8.96
N LEU A 356 14.14 29.09 8.66
CA LEU A 356 13.70 28.02 9.54
C LEU A 356 14.49 27.99 10.86
N HIS A 357 15.79 28.24 10.82
CA HIS A 357 16.61 28.37 12.04
C HIS A 357 16.14 29.54 12.91
N LEU A 358 15.95 30.73 12.35
CA LEU A 358 15.46 31.89 13.11
C LEU A 358 14.07 31.64 13.68
N LEU A 359 13.21 30.99 12.93
CA LEU A 359 11.87 30.65 13.40
C LEU A 359 11.91 29.58 14.50
N PHE A 360 12.79 28.58 14.36
CA PHE A 360 12.97 27.58 15.39
C PHE A 360 13.45 28.21 16.70
N GLU A 361 14.45 29.08 16.69
CA GLU A 361 14.89 29.80 17.87
C GLU A 361 13.74 30.62 18.54
N GLN A 362 12.86 31.19 17.71
CA GLN A 362 11.70 31.94 18.21
C GLN A 362 10.62 31.06 18.84
N GLU A 363 10.32 29.88 18.28
CA GLU A 363 9.15 29.07 18.62
C GLU A 363 9.51 27.75 19.34
N ARG A 364 10.80 27.40 19.49
CA ARG A 364 11.27 26.09 19.94
C ARG A 364 10.60 25.60 21.22
N GLU A 365 10.47 26.49 22.23
CA GLU A 365 9.87 26.08 23.51
C GLU A 365 8.41 25.68 23.36
N LYS A 366 7.67 26.42 22.54
CA LYS A 366 6.24 26.16 22.28
C LYS A 366 6.08 24.89 21.45
N VAL A 367 6.91 24.69 20.41
CA VAL A 367 6.86 23.53 19.52
C VAL A 367 7.19 22.28 20.29
N LEU A 368 8.32 22.23 21.01
CA LEU A 368 8.77 21.04 21.72
C LEU A 368 7.81 20.62 22.85
N LYS A 369 7.05 21.56 23.43
CA LYS A 369 6.05 21.28 24.47
C LYS A 369 4.70 20.85 23.88
N SER A 370 4.47 21.02 22.57
CA SER A 370 3.17 20.74 21.94
C SER A 370 2.89 19.23 21.86
N ASN A 371 1.62 18.87 22.00
CA ASN A 371 1.21 17.47 21.84
C ASN A 371 1.39 16.99 20.39
N THR A 372 1.18 17.86 19.41
CA THR A 372 1.38 17.56 18.00
C THR A 372 2.83 17.13 17.73
N PHE A 373 3.82 17.88 18.22
CA PHE A 373 5.22 17.51 18.07
C PHE A 373 5.55 16.20 18.78
N LYS A 374 5.07 16.02 20.02
CA LYS A 374 5.33 14.79 20.79
C LYS A 374 4.75 13.55 20.10
N THR A 375 3.55 13.64 19.56
CA THR A 375 2.94 12.54 18.79
C THR A 375 3.74 12.26 17.53
N PHE A 376 4.04 13.28 16.73
CA PHE A 376 4.87 13.16 15.54
C PHE A 376 6.23 12.52 15.85
N PHE A 377 6.95 13.00 16.87
CA PHE A 377 8.25 12.44 17.24
C PHE A 377 8.15 10.96 17.63
N LYS A 378 7.16 10.60 18.46
CA LYS A 378 6.93 9.21 18.86
C LYS A 378 6.67 8.27 17.68
N GLU A 379 5.90 8.72 16.70
CA GLU A 379 5.56 7.93 15.51
C GLU A 379 6.72 7.81 14.52
N THR A 380 7.60 8.82 14.47
CA THR A 380 8.64 8.95 13.44
C THR A 380 10.05 8.76 13.96
N GLU A 381 10.27 8.60 15.27
CA GLU A 381 11.59 8.50 15.92
C GLU A 381 12.52 7.50 15.23
N HIS A 382 11.97 6.37 14.74
CA HIS A 382 12.75 5.29 14.14
C HIS A 382 13.53 5.72 12.88
N TRP A 383 13.03 6.71 12.13
CA TRP A 383 13.72 7.26 10.97
C TRP A 383 14.19 8.71 11.17
N LEU A 384 13.46 9.50 11.95
CA LEU A 384 13.74 10.93 12.16
C LEU A 384 15.06 11.15 12.88
N VAL A 385 15.33 10.37 13.93
CA VAL A 385 16.57 10.49 14.71
C VAL A 385 17.81 10.12 13.88
N PRO A 386 17.86 8.95 13.19
CA PRO A 386 18.97 8.66 12.27
C PRO A 386 19.16 9.71 11.18
N TYR A 387 18.08 10.18 10.57
CA TYR A 387 18.13 11.21 9.55
C TYR A 387 18.72 12.53 10.08
N ALA A 388 18.27 12.99 11.24
CA ALA A 388 18.77 14.21 11.87
C ALA A 388 20.26 14.10 12.25
N GLN A 389 20.65 12.94 12.79
CA GLN A 389 22.06 12.67 13.15
C GLN A 389 22.97 12.63 11.92
N TYR A 390 22.52 11.93 10.85
CA TYR A 390 23.25 11.91 9.59
C TYR A 390 23.41 13.32 9.00
N SER A 391 22.31 14.08 8.93
CA SER A 391 22.33 15.45 8.39
C SER A 391 23.26 16.37 9.17
N TYR A 392 23.23 16.27 10.51
CA TYR A 392 24.16 17.02 11.36
C TYR A 392 25.62 16.63 11.12
N LEU A 393 25.94 15.33 11.04
CA LEU A 393 27.32 14.87 10.83
C LEU A 393 27.83 15.21 9.41
N ARG A 394 26.98 15.06 8.39
CA ARG A 394 27.26 15.51 7.01
C ARG A 394 27.69 16.98 7.00
N ASP A 395 26.91 17.84 7.62
CA ASP A 395 27.17 19.28 7.66
C ASP A 395 28.42 19.62 8.49
N LYS A 396 28.59 18.91 9.60
CA LYS A 396 29.78 19.06 10.47
C LYS A 396 31.08 18.69 9.76
N TYR A 397 31.06 17.63 8.95
CA TYR A 397 32.27 17.12 8.29
C TYR A 397 32.39 17.60 6.83
N GLY A 398 31.38 18.31 6.31
CA GLY A 398 31.38 18.88 4.97
C GLY A 398 31.34 17.83 3.85
N THR A 399 30.92 16.59 4.14
CA THR A 399 30.80 15.51 3.17
C THR A 399 29.67 14.55 3.55
N ALA A 400 28.92 14.10 2.55
CA ALA A 400 27.89 13.07 2.71
C ALA A 400 28.45 11.63 2.79
N ASP A 401 29.69 11.44 2.38
CA ASP A 401 30.37 10.15 2.45
C ASP A 401 30.86 9.88 3.89
N PHE A 402 30.09 9.11 4.63
CA PHE A 402 30.41 8.76 6.03
C PHE A 402 31.70 7.95 6.16
N SER A 403 32.19 7.30 5.11
CA SER A 403 33.48 6.58 5.13
C SER A 403 34.68 7.53 5.26
N LEU A 404 34.49 8.80 4.91
CA LEU A 404 35.51 9.86 5.01
C LEU A 404 35.43 10.67 6.32
N TRP A 405 34.45 10.39 7.17
CA TRP A 405 34.32 11.11 8.44
C TRP A 405 35.44 10.70 9.40
N PRO A 406 36.05 11.63 10.15
CA PRO A 406 37.09 11.31 11.12
C PRO A 406 36.61 10.34 12.21
N ASP A 407 35.36 10.50 12.63
CA ASP A 407 34.65 9.69 13.60
C ASP A 407 33.30 9.27 13.00
N HIS A 408 32.63 8.29 13.58
CA HIS A 408 31.29 7.85 13.19
C HIS A 408 31.20 7.14 11.81
N HIS A 409 32.25 6.40 11.43
CA HIS A 409 32.23 5.56 10.21
C HIS A 409 31.17 4.46 10.27
N GLN A 410 30.75 4.07 11.47
CA GLN A 410 29.68 3.12 11.72
C GLN A 410 28.62 3.79 12.61
N TRP A 411 27.38 3.50 12.32
CA TRP A 411 26.27 3.96 13.10
C TRP A 411 25.65 2.76 13.82
N ASP A 412 25.63 2.83 15.16
CA ASP A 412 25.09 1.82 16.06
C ASP A 412 24.24 2.49 17.17
N GLU A 413 23.62 1.67 18.01
CA GLU A 413 22.78 2.16 19.11
C GLU A 413 23.57 2.97 20.14
N THR A 414 24.87 2.72 20.30
CA THR A 414 25.74 3.48 21.19
C THR A 414 25.98 4.89 20.64
N THR A 415 26.31 4.99 19.37
CA THR A 415 26.47 6.25 18.64
C THR A 415 25.17 7.04 18.62
N ARG A 416 24.05 6.37 18.33
CA ARG A 416 22.71 6.97 18.37
C ARG A 416 22.42 7.63 19.72
N LYS A 417 22.65 6.92 20.82
CA LYS A 417 22.43 7.44 22.19
C LYS A 417 23.37 8.59 22.53
N ALA A 418 24.66 8.48 22.18
CA ALA A 418 25.64 9.53 22.46
C ALA A 418 25.32 10.83 21.71
N LEU A 419 24.90 10.74 20.45
CA LEU A 419 24.50 11.91 19.65
C LEU A 419 23.16 12.52 20.10
N SER A 420 22.29 11.73 20.74
CA SER A 420 20.98 12.19 21.25
C SER A 420 21.03 12.60 22.74
N ASP A 421 22.21 12.60 23.40
CA ASP A 421 22.32 13.02 24.80
C ASP A 421 22.08 14.55 24.89
N PRO A 422 21.11 15.03 25.70
CA PRO A 422 20.87 16.46 25.93
C PRO A 422 22.08 17.25 26.44
N LYS A 423 23.08 16.56 27.00
CA LYS A 423 24.36 17.14 27.41
C LYS A 423 25.30 17.37 26.22
N ASN A 424 25.05 16.75 25.09
CA ASN A 424 25.80 16.97 23.89
C ASN A 424 25.39 18.33 23.31
N LYS A 425 26.35 19.25 23.16
CA LYS A 425 26.09 20.60 22.63
C LYS A 425 25.59 20.59 21.17
N ALA A 426 25.73 19.46 20.49
CA ALA A 426 25.27 19.25 19.14
C ALA A 426 23.77 18.81 19.06
N TYR A 427 23.22 18.41 20.19
CA TYR A 427 21.82 17.97 20.30
C TYR A 427 20.80 19.11 20.13
#